data_1699e3b8d3617c3ec855bfb293b4be33
#
_entry.id   1699e3b8d3617c3ec855bfb293b4be33
#
_cell.length_a   1.000
_cell.length_b   1.000
_cell.length_c   1.000
_cell.angle_alpha   90.00
_cell.angle_beta   90.00
_cell.angle_gamma   90.00
#
_symmetry.space_group_name_H-M   'P 1'
#
loop_
_entity.id
_entity.type
_entity.pdbx_description
1 polymer ?
#
loop_
_entity_poly.entity_id
_entity_poly.type
_entity_poly.pdbx_seq_one_letter_code
_entity_poly.pdbx_strand_id
1 'polypeptide(L)'
;MIQMEDRGNIAIVHIQTPSIDAVSAREIEEFCGRSRKTTVLDFAEVAFINSAGISGLLKFIVAARKRGHVVYAINVSPHHRKIFKMVELSRFMPILEAQELAQLQ
;
A
#
# COMPACT_ATOMS: atom_id res chain seq x y z
N MET A 1 -7.96 -11.58 -1.72
CA MET A 1 -7.05 -12.22 -0.74
C MET A 1 -5.81 -11.38 -0.54
N ILE A 2 -5.23 -11.44 0.63
CA ILE A 2 -4.03 -10.67 0.97
C ILE A 2 -3.01 -11.61 1.57
N GLN A 3 -1.76 -11.51 1.12
CA GLN A 3 -0.66 -12.31 1.67
C GLN A 3 0.46 -11.40 2.13
N MET A 4 1.07 -11.71 3.26
CA MET A 4 2.23 -10.98 3.75
C MET A 4 3.49 -11.83 3.57
N GLU A 5 4.52 -11.21 3.01
CA GLU A 5 5.83 -11.82 2.79
C GLU A 5 6.86 -11.08 3.63
N ASP A 6 7.55 -11.80 4.51
CA ASP A 6 8.63 -11.22 5.32
C ASP A 6 9.94 -11.30 4.54
N ARG A 7 10.61 -10.17 4.35
CA ARG A 7 11.91 -10.08 3.67
C ARG A 7 12.94 -9.40 4.54
N GLY A 8 13.05 -9.82 5.78
CA GLY A 8 14.05 -9.27 6.69
C GLY A 8 13.69 -7.87 7.16
N ASN A 9 14.25 -6.83 6.52
CA ASN A 9 14.03 -5.45 6.93
C ASN A 9 12.65 -4.90 6.54
N ILE A 10 11.97 -5.55 5.60
CA ILE A 10 10.67 -5.10 5.11
C ILE A 10 9.65 -6.24 5.13
N ALA A 11 8.38 -5.85 5.16
CA ALA A 11 7.26 -6.78 4.96
C ALA A 11 6.52 -6.35 3.71
N ILE A 12 6.25 -7.28 2.79
CA ILE A 12 5.50 -6.99 1.58
C ILE A 12 4.09 -7.54 1.74
N VAL A 13 3.10 -6.69 1.53
CA VAL A 13 1.69 -7.07 1.55
C VAL A 13 1.22 -7.17 0.11
N HIS A 14 1.05 -8.41 -0.37
CA HIS A 14 0.56 -8.68 -1.71
C HIS A 14 -0.97 -8.61 -1.70
N ILE A 15 -1.52 -7.60 -2.37
CA ILE A 15 -2.95 -7.40 -2.47
C ILE A 15 -3.48 -8.22 -3.63
N GLN A 16 -3.98 -9.43 -3.34
CA GLN A 16 -4.41 -10.38 -4.36
C GLN A 16 -5.92 -10.32 -4.57
N THR A 17 -6.42 -9.10 -4.80
CA THR A 17 -7.82 -8.88 -5.15
C THR A 17 -7.86 -7.89 -6.31
N PRO A 18 -8.76 -8.11 -7.29
CA PRO A 18 -8.84 -7.20 -8.43
C PRO A 18 -9.44 -5.85 -8.08
N SER A 19 -10.17 -5.74 -6.97
CA SER A 19 -10.85 -4.50 -6.58
C SER A 19 -10.59 -4.16 -5.12
N ILE A 20 -10.33 -2.90 -4.86
CA ILE A 20 -10.22 -2.40 -3.48
C ILE A 20 -11.42 -1.48 -3.20
N ASP A 21 -12.21 -1.86 -2.20
CA ASP A 21 -13.32 -1.09 -1.66
C ASP A 21 -13.05 -0.81 -0.17
N ALA A 22 -14.06 -0.34 0.57
CA ALA A 22 -13.90 -0.04 1.99
C ALA A 22 -13.51 -1.27 2.81
N VAL A 23 -14.04 -2.44 2.46
CA VAL A 23 -13.75 -3.70 3.18
C VAL A 23 -12.32 -4.14 2.92
N SER A 24 -11.91 -4.14 1.66
CA SER A 24 -10.52 -4.51 1.29
C SER A 24 -9.51 -3.56 1.90
N ALA A 25 -9.81 -2.26 1.93
CA ALA A 25 -8.92 -1.27 2.52
C ALA A 25 -8.71 -1.55 4.02
N ARG A 26 -9.77 -1.97 4.71
CA ARG A 26 -9.67 -2.33 6.13
C ARG A 26 -8.83 -3.58 6.33
N GLU A 27 -8.98 -4.58 5.47
CA GLU A 27 -8.15 -5.79 5.52
C GLU A 27 -6.67 -5.46 5.30
N ILE A 28 -6.39 -4.57 4.34
CA ILE A 28 -5.02 -4.12 4.07
C ILE A 28 -4.45 -3.44 5.32
N GLU A 29 -5.23 -2.58 5.95
CA GLU A 29 -4.83 -1.92 7.19
C GLU A 29 -4.49 -2.92 8.28
N GLU A 30 -5.30 -3.95 8.45
CA GLU A 30 -5.07 -4.99 9.46
C GLU A 30 -3.76 -5.74 9.19
N PHE A 31 -3.49 -6.09 7.92
CA PHE A 31 -2.24 -6.75 7.56
C PHE A 31 -1.03 -5.85 7.83
N CYS A 32 -1.13 -4.57 7.51
CA CYS A 32 -0.06 -3.61 7.79
C CYS A 32 0.20 -3.51 9.30
N GLY A 33 -0.84 -3.64 10.11
CA GLY A 33 -0.73 -3.58 11.56
C GLY A 33 -0.05 -4.78 12.20
N ARG A 34 0.12 -5.88 11.46
CA ARG A 34 0.75 -7.10 11.98
C ARG A 34 2.27 -7.02 12.05
N SER A 35 2.86 -6.01 11.44
CA SER A 35 4.30 -5.83 11.43
C SER A 35 4.66 -4.39 11.74
N ARG A 36 5.76 -4.19 12.47
CA ARG A 36 6.32 -2.86 12.71
C ARG A 36 7.41 -2.51 11.71
N LYS A 37 7.76 -3.46 10.85
CA LYS A 37 8.75 -3.22 9.80
C LYS A 37 8.21 -2.24 8.77
N THR A 38 9.12 -1.62 8.03
CA THR A 38 8.74 -0.90 6.82
C THR A 38 7.89 -1.83 5.97
N THR A 39 6.72 -1.36 5.56
CA THR A 39 5.75 -2.17 4.83
C THR A 39 5.65 -1.70 3.38
N VAL A 40 5.54 -2.64 2.46
CA VAL A 40 5.39 -2.35 1.04
C VAL A 40 4.09 -3.00 0.57
N LEU A 41 3.18 -2.18 0.03
CA LEU A 41 1.93 -2.68 -0.55
C LEU A 41 2.15 -2.96 -2.02
N ASP A 42 1.88 -4.20 -2.43
CA ASP A 42 2.03 -4.63 -3.82
C ASP A 42 0.67 -4.61 -4.51
N PHE A 43 0.53 -3.72 -5.49
CA PHE A 43 -0.72 -3.49 -6.24
C PHE A 43 -0.75 -4.22 -7.59
N ALA A 44 0.15 -5.18 -7.83
CA ALA A 44 0.27 -5.81 -9.16
C ALA A 44 -1.05 -6.42 -9.67
N GLU A 45 -1.86 -6.98 -8.77
CA GLU A 45 -3.11 -7.65 -9.15
C GLU A 45 -4.34 -6.75 -8.99
N VAL A 46 -4.15 -5.50 -8.58
CA VAL A 46 -5.26 -4.57 -8.37
C VAL A 46 -5.62 -3.88 -9.69
N ALA A 47 -6.82 -4.15 -10.19
CA ALA A 47 -7.33 -3.57 -11.42
C ALA A 47 -8.15 -2.30 -11.16
N PHE A 48 -8.83 -2.23 -10.00
CA PHE A 48 -9.79 -1.16 -9.72
C PHE A 48 -9.79 -0.78 -8.24
N ILE A 49 -9.89 0.51 -7.97
CA ILE A 49 -10.03 1.03 -6.60
C ILE A 49 -11.18 2.04 -6.62
N ASN A 50 -12.24 1.78 -5.87
CA ASN A 50 -13.36 2.72 -5.83
C ASN A 50 -13.10 3.86 -4.83
N SER A 51 -14.01 4.83 -4.78
CA SER A 51 -13.85 6.01 -3.92
C SER A 51 -13.70 5.63 -2.44
N ALA A 52 -14.47 4.65 -1.98
CA ALA A 52 -14.39 4.19 -0.59
C ALA A 52 -13.05 3.50 -0.31
N GLY A 53 -12.50 2.77 -1.31
CA GLY A 53 -11.18 2.17 -1.21
C GLY A 53 -10.08 3.22 -1.12
N ILE A 54 -10.14 4.25 -1.95
CA ILE A 54 -9.20 5.38 -1.91
C ILE A 54 -9.26 6.07 -0.54
N SER A 55 -10.47 6.38 -0.06
CA SER A 55 -10.65 7.01 1.25
C SER A 55 -10.08 6.16 2.37
N GLY A 56 -10.33 4.86 2.33
CA GLY A 56 -9.83 3.92 3.34
C GLY A 56 -8.31 3.84 3.35
N LEU A 57 -7.70 3.73 2.16
CA LEU A 57 -6.25 3.71 2.03
C LEU A 57 -5.62 5.00 2.56
N LEU A 58 -6.15 6.14 2.14
CA LEU A 58 -5.62 7.44 2.57
C LEU A 58 -5.69 7.59 4.08
N LYS A 59 -6.81 7.21 4.68
CA LYS A 59 -7.05 7.32 6.11
C LYS A 59 -6.01 6.53 6.92
N PHE A 60 -5.83 5.25 6.59
CA PHE A 60 -4.91 4.43 7.37
C PHE A 60 -3.44 4.77 7.08
N ILE A 61 -3.11 5.17 5.86
CA ILE A 61 -1.73 5.53 5.52
C ILE A 61 -1.31 6.80 6.26
N VAL A 62 -2.18 7.80 6.31
CA VAL A 62 -1.90 9.04 7.07
C VAL A 62 -1.72 8.70 8.56
N ALA A 63 -2.58 7.85 9.11
CA ALA A 63 -2.47 7.43 10.50
C ALA A 63 -1.19 6.65 10.77
N ALA A 64 -0.81 5.75 9.86
CA ALA A 64 0.42 4.98 9.96
C ALA A 64 1.65 5.89 9.99
N ARG A 65 1.69 6.87 9.08
CA ARG A 65 2.79 7.83 9.01
C ARG A 65 2.92 8.64 10.30
N LYS A 66 1.80 9.03 10.89
CA LYS A 66 1.81 9.75 12.18
C LYS A 66 2.41 8.92 13.30
N ARG A 67 2.30 7.60 13.22
CA ARG A 67 2.90 6.67 14.19
C ARG A 67 4.35 6.34 13.86
N GLY A 68 4.89 6.89 12.79
CA GLY A 68 6.24 6.55 12.33
C GLY A 68 6.33 5.22 11.59
N HIS A 69 5.21 4.63 11.20
CA HIS A 69 5.17 3.39 10.42
C HIS A 69 5.29 3.75 8.95
N VAL A 70 6.41 3.39 8.32
CA VAL A 70 6.70 3.72 6.93
C VAL A 70 6.03 2.71 6.01
N VAL A 71 5.23 3.19 5.06
CA VAL A 71 4.54 2.36 4.08
C VAL A 71 4.84 2.87 2.67
N TYR A 72 5.26 1.97 1.80
CA TYR A 72 5.51 2.24 0.38
C TYR A 72 4.54 1.44 -0.48
N ALA A 73 4.49 1.77 -1.78
CA ALA A 73 3.71 1.04 -2.76
C ALA A 73 4.59 0.62 -3.93
N ILE A 74 4.32 -0.55 -4.51
CA ILE A 74 4.97 -1.03 -5.73
C ILE A 74 3.93 -1.53 -6.72
N ASN A 75 4.31 -1.58 -7.98
CA ASN A 75 3.49 -2.10 -9.07
C ASN A 75 2.15 -1.37 -9.22
N VAL A 76 2.16 -0.07 -8.98
CA VAL A 76 0.97 0.76 -9.15
C VAL A 76 0.82 1.11 -10.63
N SER A 77 -0.36 0.83 -11.21
CA SER A 77 -0.63 1.13 -12.60
C SER A 77 -0.55 2.63 -12.89
N PRO A 78 -0.27 3.05 -14.14
CA PRO A 78 -0.23 4.48 -14.48
C PRO A 78 -1.53 5.21 -14.13
N HIS A 79 -2.68 4.56 -14.31
CA HIS A 79 -3.97 5.12 -13.95
C HIS A 79 -4.07 5.39 -12.44
N HIS A 80 -3.70 4.42 -11.64
CA HIS A 80 -3.74 4.56 -10.18
C HIS A 80 -2.67 5.52 -9.66
N ARG A 81 -1.52 5.61 -10.33
CA ARG A 81 -0.49 6.61 -9.98
C ARG A 81 -1.05 8.02 -10.07
N LYS A 82 -1.82 8.30 -11.12
CA LYS A 82 -2.46 9.60 -11.28
C LYS A 82 -3.45 9.89 -10.15
N ILE A 83 -4.28 8.91 -9.82
CA ILE A 83 -5.27 9.05 -8.76
C ILE A 83 -4.58 9.29 -7.42
N PHE A 84 -3.57 8.49 -7.10
CA PHE A 84 -2.81 8.62 -5.85
C PHE A 84 -2.18 10.01 -5.73
N LYS A 85 -1.67 10.54 -6.84
CA LYS A 85 -1.11 11.89 -6.85
C LYS A 85 -2.16 12.95 -6.64
N MET A 86 -3.31 12.81 -7.32
CA MET A 86 -4.41 13.78 -7.23
C MET A 86 -4.99 13.89 -5.82
N VAL A 87 -5.09 12.78 -5.09
CA VAL A 87 -5.59 12.77 -3.72
C VAL A 87 -4.47 12.91 -2.69
N GLU A 88 -3.25 13.16 -3.14
CA GLU A 88 -2.06 13.31 -2.32
C GLU A 88 -1.65 12.08 -1.51
N LEU A 89 -2.18 10.90 -1.87
CA LEU A 89 -1.81 9.66 -1.19
C LEU A 89 -0.32 9.35 -1.38
N SER A 90 0.24 9.66 -2.54
CA SER A 90 1.65 9.40 -2.83
C SER A 90 2.62 10.25 -1.99
N ARG A 91 2.15 11.31 -1.34
CA ARG A 91 2.95 12.06 -0.37
C ARG A 91 3.24 11.24 0.87
N PHE A 92 2.26 10.42 1.28
CA PHE A 92 2.33 9.63 2.52
C PHE A 92 2.77 8.21 2.26
N MET A 93 2.55 7.71 1.04
CA MET A 93 2.92 6.36 0.61
C MET A 93 3.66 6.47 -0.73
N PRO A 94 4.98 6.72 -0.70
CA PRO A 94 5.74 6.84 -1.96
C PRO A 94 5.68 5.56 -2.78
N ILE A 95 5.65 5.72 -4.09
CA ILE A 95 5.63 4.60 -5.04
C ILE A 95 7.08 4.30 -5.42
N LEU A 96 7.52 3.06 -5.24
CA LEU A 96 8.88 2.63 -5.51
C LEU A 96 8.97 1.83 -6.81
N GLU A 97 10.09 1.98 -7.50
CA GLU A 97 10.46 1.12 -8.62
C GLU A 97 11.23 -0.10 -8.08
N ALA A 98 11.41 -1.12 -8.94
CA ALA A 98 12.03 -2.38 -8.54
C ALA A 98 13.42 -2.21 -7.90
N GLN A 99 14.24 -1.33 -8.47
CA GLN A 99 15.59 -1.10 -7.95
C GLN A 99 15.57 -0.38 -6.59
N GLU A 100 14.59 0.49 -6.37
CA GLU A 100 14.44 1.17 -5.10
C GLU A 100 13.99 0.18 -4.02
N LEU A 101 13.10 -0.73 -4.36
CA LEU A 101 12.68 -1.80 -3.47
C LEU A 101 13.86 -2.67 -3.05
N ALA A 102 14.72 -3.03 -4.00
CA ALA A 102 15.91 -3.84 -3.73
C ALA A 102 16.83 -3.17 -2.71
N GLN A 103 16.91 -1.84 -2.72
CA GLN A 103 17.76 -1.09 -1.78
C GLN A 103 17.22 -1.11 -0.35
N LEU A 104 15.92 -1.37 -0.16
CA LEU A 104 15.32 -1.45 1.17
C LEU A 104 15.58 -2.80 1.87
N GLN A 105 15.94 -3.80 1.13
CA GLN A 105 16.12 -5.16 1.64
C GLN A 105 17.51 -5.39 2.28
#